data_4b737ababb7c83069512dd83f1f6f40a
#
_entry.id   4b737ababb7c83069512dd83f1f6f40a
#
_cell.length_a   1.000
_cell.length_b   1.000
_cell.length_c   1.000
_cell.angle_alpha   90.00
_cell.angle_beta   90.00
_cell.angle_gamma   90.00
#
_symmetry.space_group_name_H-M   'P 1'
#
loop_
_entity.id
_entity.type
_entity.pdbx_description
1 polymer ?
#
loop_
_entity_poly.entity_id
_entity_poly.type
_entity_poly.pdbx_seq_one_letter_code
_entity_poly.pdbx_strand_id
1 'polypeptide(L)'
;SDRLVGSEMCIRDSYKMEYRGYDSAGIAMHVENDVAHLRALGKVALLEEKMKSEKPKGKVGIAHTRWATHGEPSEINAHPHQSNDRVFIVHNGIIENYLELKEELSSLGYSFSSKTDSELIAHLLDYFLNENNSLLKAMQALKNKLEGAYAIAALDQKDPESLVLARNKSPLIIGLGKKENFAASDPLALAELTKSFLIMEDGDVAKISPQQVEIYDDQDNLANREEMFMDVNAEASTKGNFRHYMEKEIFEQPNAILNTLDGRIGGDDVLNNIFGEGSSDVFEKVKRVQIVACGTALHAGRVAANWFSAISGLPTQMDYASEYRYKNPYICLLYTSDAADESCS
;
A
#
# COMPACT_ATOMS: atom_id res chain seq x y z
N SER A 1 18.54 -23.20 13.86
CA SER A 1 17.97 -22.04 13.16
C SER A 1 16.50 -21.96 13.54
N ASP A 2 16.20 -21.07 14.46
CA ASP A 2 14.83 -20.85 14.92
C ASP A 2 14.07 -20.13 13.80
N ARG A 3 13.20 -20.87 13.11
CA ARG A 3 12.24 -20.28 12.18
C ARG A 3 11.26 -19.46 13.00
N LEU A 4 11.20 -18.16 12.74
CA LEU A 4 10.15 -17.31 13.31
C LEU A 4 8.79 -17.88 12.90
N VAL A 5 7.93 -18.14 13.86
CA VAL A 5 6.57 -18.64 13.61
C VAL A 5 5.65 -17.42 13.46
N GLY A 6 4.67 -17.49 12.59
CA GLY A 6 3.79 -16.41 12.09
C GLY A 6 3.61 -15.14 12.94
N SER A 7 3.37 -15.27 14.26
CA SER A 7 3.18 -14.10 15.14
C SER A 7 4.44 -13.23 15.32
N GLU A 8 5.59 -13.84 15.48
CA GLU A 8 6.87 -13.13 15.63
C GLU A 8 7.28 -12.49 14.30
N MET A 9 6.96 -13.13 13.19
CA MET A 9 7.19 -12.59 11.85
C MET A 9 6.35 -11.33 11.60
N CYS A 10 5.05 -11.36 11.86
CA CYS A 10 4.17 -10.20 11.69
C CYS A 10 4.60 -9.00 12.54
N ILE A 11 5.04 -9.23 13.77
CA ILE A 11 5.58 -8.16 14.63
C ILE A 11 6.87 -7.58 14.06
N ARG A 12 7.81 -8.44 13.64
CA ARG A 12 9.07 -7.99 13.05
C ARG A 12 8.83 -7.16 11.79
N ASP A 13 7.91 -7.60 10.94
CA ASP A 13 7.58 -6.88 9.70
C ASP A 13 6.87 -5.57 10.01
N SER A 14 6.03 -5.51 11.06
CA SER A 14 5.45 -4.26 11.57
C SER A 14 6.53 -3.28 12.06
N TYR A 15 7.58 -3.76 12.73
CA TYR A 15 8.73 -2.91 13.10
C TYR A 15 9.46 -2.34 11.89
N LYS A 16 9.60 -3.10 10.80
CA LYS A 16 10.21 -2.61 9.56
C LYS A 16 9.41 -1.49 8.89
N MET A 17 8.10 -1.43 9.16
CA MET A 17 7.23 -0.39 8.65
C MET A 17 7.14 0.85 9.55
N GLU A 18 7.78 0.82 10.74
CA GLU A 18 7.78 1.95 11.70
C GLU A 18 8.33 3.26 11.12
N TYR A 19 9.23 3.18 10.14
CA TYR A 19 9.83 4.37 9.51
C TYR A 19 8.79 5.27 8.84
N ARG A 20 7.63 4.72 8.43
CA ARG A 20 6.54 5.48 7.80
C ARG A 20 5.75 6.35 8.79
N GLY A 21 5.93 6.14 10.11
CA GLY A 21 5.08 6.70 11.14
C GLY A 21 3.76 5.94 11.27
N TYR A 22 3.18 5.95 12.49
CA TYR A 22 1.91 5.28 12.78
C TYR A 22 1.39 5.73 14.15
N ASP A 23 0.10 5.57 14.36
CA ASP A 23 -0.59 5.90 15.61
C ASP A 23 -1.14 4.68 16.34
N SER A 24 -1.27 3.57 15.65
CA SER A 24 -1.76 2.31 16.20
C SER A 24 -1.27 1.13 15.39
N ALA A 25 -1.26 -0.05 16.00
CA ALA A 25 -0.85 -1.30 15.37
C ALA A 25 -1.79 -2.43 15.80
N GLY A 26 -1.92 -3.47 14.97
CA GLY A 26 -2.67 -4.65 15.35
C GLY A 26 -2.43 -5.82 14.43
N ILE A 27 -2.93 -6.98 14.89
CA ILE A 27 -2.77 -8.27 14.25
C ILE A 27 -4.06 -9.10 14.41
N ALA A 28 -4.42 -9.83 13.38
CA ALA A 28 -5.36 -10.94 13.46
C ALA A 28 -4.69 -12.20 12.92
N MET A 29 -4.81 -13.31 13.66
CA MET A 29 -4.07 -14.53 13.37
C MET A 29 -4.91 -15.76 13.72
N HIS A 30 -4.92 -16.74 12.83
CA HIS A 30 -5.51 -18.04 13.11
C HIS A 30 -4.76 -18.75 14.26
N VAL A 31 -5.51 -19.16 15.29
CA VAL A 31 -5.02 -19.92 16.44
C VAL A 31 -5.97 -21.09 16.68
N GLU A 32 -5.52 -22.31 16.36
CA GLU A 32 -6.37 -23.51 16.45
C GLU A 32 -7.68 -23.36 15.66
N ASN A 33 -8.81 -23.19 16.35
CA ASN A 33 -10.14 -23.05 15.75
C ASN A 33 -10.70 -21.61 15.85
N ASP A 34 -9.88 -20.63 16.20
CA ASP A 34 -10.27 -19.25 16.43
C ASP A 34 -9.28 -18.27 15.81
N VAL A 35 -9.56 -16.99 15.91
CA VAL A 35 -8.68 -15.90 15.46
C VAL A 35 -8.31 -15.02 16.66
N ALA A 36 -7.03 -15.03 17.03
CA ALA A 36 -6.50 -14.05 17.97
C ALA A 36 -6.49 -12.67 17.29
N HIS A 37 -7.20 -11.70 17.88
CA HIS A 37 -7.34 -10.34 17.36
C HIS A 37 -6.85 -9.34 18.40
N LEU A 38 -5.69 -8.75 18.17
CA LEU A 38 -5.02 -7.85 19.10
C LEU A 38 -4.77 -6.50 18.43
N ARG A 39 -5.07 -5.43 19.17
CA ARG A 39 -4.82 -4.04 18.72
C ARG A 39 -4.19 -3.25 19.86
N ALA A 40 -3.34 -2.30 19.52
CA ALA A 40 -2.70 -1.39 20.46
C ALA A 40 -2.65 0.02 19.88
N LEU A 41 -2.98 1.00 20.71
CA LEU A 41 -2.76 2.41 20.42
C LEU A 41 -1.30 2.76 20.69
N GLY A 42 -0.64 3.42 19.73
CA GLY A 42 0.76 3.85 19.84
C GLY A 42 1.74 2.89 19.19
N LYS A 43 2.89 2.68 19.81
CA LYS A 43 4.02 1.95 19.23
C LYS A 43 3.78 0.44 19.07
N VAL A 44 4.38 -0.18 18.05
CA VAL A 44 4.38 -1.63 17.81
C VAL A 44 4.86 -2.40 19.06
N ALA A 45 5.74 -1.83 19.88
CA ALA A 45 6.18 -2.41 21.14
C ALA A 45 5.01 -2.71 22.09
N LEU A 46 3.95 -1.89 22.11
CA LEU A 46 2.76 -2.15 22.95
C LEU A 46 1.94 -3.33 22.43
N LEU A 47 1.86 -3.51 21.11
CA LEU A 47 1.27 -4.69 20.52
C LEU A 47 2.10 -5.95 20.84
N GLU A 48 3.42 -5.83 20.77
CA GLU A 48 4.34 -6.92 21.14
C GLU A 48 4.17 -7.35 22.60
N GLU A 49 3.98 -6.41 23.52
CA GLU A 49 3.69 -6.72 24.94
C GLU A 49 2.38 -7.51 25.11
N LYS A 50 1.30 -7.09 24.42
CA LYS A 50 0.04 -7.83 24.38
C LYS A 50 0.24 -9.25 23.85
N MET A 51 0.98 -9.40 22.76
CA MET A 51 1.27 -10.71 22.17
C MET A 51 2.12 -11.60 23.08
N LYS A 52 3.07 -11.04 23.83
CA LYS A 52 3.86 -11.81 24.81
C LYS A 52 3.00 -12.34 25.97
N SER A 53 1.94 -11.62 26.32
CA SER A 53 1.01 -12.06 27.38
C SER A 53 0.06 -13.16 26.88
N GLU A 54 -0.47 -13.03 25.68
CA GLU A 54 -1.47 -13.95 25.11
C GLU A 54 -0.84 -15.13 24.36
N LYS A 55 0.39 -14.97 23.87
CA LYS A 55 1.19 -15.99 23.15
C LYS A 55 0.42 -16.71 22.04
N PRO A 56 -0.23 -15.99 21.13
CA PRO A 56 -0.94 -16.63 20.04
C PRO A 56 0.04 -17.40 19.14
N LYS A 57 -0.29 -18.65 18.81
CA LYS A 57 0.50 -19.50 17.94
C LYS A 57 -0.30 -19.81 16.68
N GLY A 58 0.04 -19.16 15.59
CA GLY A 58 -0.63 -19.33 14.31
C GLY A 58 0.34 -19.29 13.15
N LYS A 59 -0.12 -19.79 11.98
CA LYS A 59 0.68 -19.83 10.75
C LYS A 59 0.21 -18.82 9.72
N VAL A 60 -1.05 -18.41 9.78
CA VAL A 60 -1.69 -17.47 8.86
C VAL A 60 -2.20 -16.29 9.66
N GLY A 61 -1.89 -15.08 9.22
CA GLY A 61 -2.30 -13.86 9.90
C GLY A 61 -2.09 -12.62 9.04
N ILE A 62 -2.74 -11.54 9.45
CA ILE A 62 -2.63 -10.20 8.87
C ILE A 62 -2.24 -9.22 9.97
N ALA A 63 -1.38 -8.28 9.65
CA ALA A 63 -0.95 -7.24 10.58
C ALA A 63 -0.93 -5.87 9.89
N HIS A 64 -1.06 -4.81 10.67
CA HIS A 64 -1.10 -3.45 10.15
C HIS A 64 -0.57 -2.44 11.15
N THR A 65 0.16 -1.45 10.64
CA THR A 65 0.49 -0.22 11.34
C THR A 65 -0.29 0.91 10.70
N ARG A 66 -1.17 1.56 11.47
CA ARG A 66 -2.10 2.55 10.96
C ARG A 66 -1.56 3.97 11.13
N TRP A 67 -1.66 4.76 10.08
CA TRP A 67 -1.61 6.21 10.13
C TRP A 67 -3.02 6.77 9.96
N ALA A 68 -3.54 7.48 10.95
CA ALA A 68 -4.92 7.96 10.93
C ALA A 68 -5.17 8.94 9.78
N THR A 69 -5.99 8.53 8.82
CA THR A 69 -6.57 9.38 7.77
C THR A 69 -8.02 9.70 8.07
N HIS A 70 -8.79 8.74 8.60
CA HIS A 70 -10.17 8.87 9.02
C HIS A 70 -10.34 8.36 10.45
N GLY A 71 -11.00 9.15 11.30
CA GLY A 71 -11.19 8.83 12.73
C GLY A 71 -9.92 9.07 13.56
N GLU A 72 -10.12 9.47 14.81
CA GLU A 72 -9.05 9.70 15.77
C GLU A 72 -8.24 8.43 16.08
N PRO A 73 -6.97 8.55 16.51
CA PRO A 73 -6.21 7.42 17.02
C PRO A 73 -6.90 6.78 18.22
N SER A 74 -7.31 5.51 18.07
CA SER A 74 -7.94 4.71 19.14
C SER A 74 -7.84 3.23 18.81
N GLU A 75 -7.94 2.35 19.78
CA GLU A 75 -7.91 0.89 19.54
C GLU A 75 -9.09 0.43 18.66
N ILE A 76 -10.25 1.09 18.76
CA ILE A 76 -11.42 0.72 17.96
C ILE A 76 -11.24 1.07 16.48
N ASN A 77 -10.49 2.12 16.19
CA ASN A 77 -10.16 2.54 14.84
C ASN A 77 -8.89 1.88 14.29
N ALA A 78 -8.16 1.11 15.13
CA ALA A 78 -6.98 0.38 14.69
C ALA A 78 -7.35 -0.85 13.86
N HIS A 79 -6.53 -1.17 12.86
CA HIS A 79 -6.62 -2.45 12.16
C HIS A 79 -6.05 -3.60 12.97
N PRO A 80 -6.44 -4.85 12.67
CA PRO A 80 -7.48 -5.29 11.73
C PRO A 80 -8.90 -4.91 12.15
N HIS A 81 -9.78 -4.66 11.17
CA HIS A 81 -11.23 -4.58 11.42
C HIS A 81 -11.86 -5.95 11.22
N GLN A 82 -13.02 -6.18 11.86
CA GLN A 82 -13.70 -7.46 11.81
C GLN A 82 -15.20 -7.31 11.56
N SER A 83 -15.82 -8.38 11.07
CA SER A 83 -17.27 -8.56 11.00
C SER A 83 -17.66 -9.94 11.50
N ASN A 84 -18.65 -9.97 12.44
CA ASN A 84 -19.27 -11.19 12.97
C ASN A 84 -18.29 -12.27 13.47
N ASP A 85 -17.15 -11.85 14.03
CA ASP A 85 -16.05 -12.72 14.50
C ASP A 85 -15.55 -13.72 13.45
N ARG A 86 -15.86 -13.48 12.18
CA ARG A 86 -15.54 -14.37 11.07
C ARG A 86 -14.56 -13.78 10.08
N VAL A 87 -14.82 -12.56 9.60
CA VAL A 87 -13.99 -11.88 8.60
C VAL A 87 -13.12 -10.85 9.28
N PHE A 88 -11.82 -10.90 9.01
CA PHE A 88 -10.85 -9.91 9.50
C PHE A 88 -10.11 -9.32 8.33
N ILE A 89 -9.91 -7.99 8.34
CA ILE A 89 -9.26 -7.30 7.24
C ILE A 89 -8.25 -6.25 7.71
N VAL A 90 -7.25 -6.03 6.89
CA VAL A 90 -6.42 -4.84 6.90
C VAL A 90 -6.55 -4.11 5.56
N HIS A 91 -6.47 -2.79 5.60
CA HIS A 91 -6.72 -1.94 4.44
C HIS A 91 -5.78 -0.74 4.44
N ASN A 92 -5.17 -0.48 3.29
CA ASN A 92 -4.47 0.74 2.96
C ASN A 92 -5.22 1.45 1.83
N GLY A 93 -5.60 2.68 2.03
CA GLY A 93 -6.27 3.47 1.01
C GLY A 93 -7.45 4.28 1.52
N ILE A 94 -8.35 4.64 0.61
CA ILE A 94 -9.57 5.40 0.90
C ILE A 94 -10.70 4.87 0.02
N ILE A 95 -11.84 4.58 0.64
CA ILE A 95 -13.08 4.19 -0.05
C ILE A 95 -13.92 5.43 -0.27
N GLU A 96 -14.03 5.87 -1.52
CA GLU A 96 -14.65 7.15 -1.89
C GLU A 96 -16.17 7.10 -1.74
N ASN A 97 -16.82 5.98 -2.06
CA ASN A 97 -18.26 5.77 -1.91
C ASN A 97 -18.67 5.22 -0.53
N TYR A 98 -17.83 5.44 0.50
CA TYR A 98 -18.03 4.94 1.87
C TYR A 98 -19.40 5.25 2.46
N LEU A 99 -19.89 6.50 2.31
CA LEU A 99 -21.14 6.92 2.95
C LEU A 99 -22.35 6.15 2.40
N GLU A 100 -22.44 6.00 1.09
CA GLU A 100 -23.50 5.26 0.41
C GLU A 100 -23.54 3.80 0.85
N LEU A 101 -22.40 3.12 0.79
CA LEU A 101 -22.29 1.72 1.19
C LEU A 101 -22.56 1.50 2.68
N LYS A 102 -22.23 2.46 3.52
CA LYS A 102 -22.53 2.41 4.96
C LYS A 102 -24.04 2.48 5.22
N GLU A 103 -24.78 3.31 4.49
CA GLU A 103 -26.24 3.38 4.58
C GLU A 103 -26.86 2.05 4.12
N GLU A 104 -26.39 1.49 3.00
CA GLU A 104 -26.84 0.18 2.49
C GLU A 104 -26.66 -0.90 3.57
N LEU A 105 -25.45 -1.06 4.12
CA LEU A 105 -25.14 -2.07 5.14
C LEU A 105 -25.90 -1.85 6.45
N SER A 106 -26.10 -0.60 6.86
CA SER A 106 -26.89 -0.29 8.06
C SER A 106 -28.36 -0.72 7.89
N SER A 107 -28.91 -0.59 6.68
CA SER A 107 -30.26 -1.07 6.37
C SER A 107 -30.38 -2.60 6.39
N LEU A 108 -29.26 -3.30 6.16
CA LEU A 108 -29.12 -4.77 6.25
C LEU A 108 -28.82 -5.25 7.68
N GLY A 109 -28.76 -4.33 8.66
CA GLY A 109 -28.57 -4.66 10.08
C GLY A 109 -27.13 -4.68 10.57
N TYR A 110 -26.15 -4.29 9.75
CA TYR A 110 -24.76 -4.13 10.20
C TYR A 110 -24.60 -2.88 11.07
N SER A 111 -23.87 -3.03 12.17
CA SER A 111 -23.59 -1.95 13.12
C SER A 111 -22.11 -1.57 13.06
N PHE A 112 -21.82 -0.29 12.94
CA PHE A 112 -20.47 0.24 12.85
C PHE A 112 -19.98 0.72 14.22
N SER A 113 -18.84 0.20 14.64
CA SER A 113 -18.18 0.55 15.90
C SER A 113 -17.12 1.60 15.72
N SER A 114 -16.43 1.60 14.58
CA SER A 114 -15.35 2.53 14.27
C SER A 114 -15.80 3.73 13.43
N LYS A 115 -14.91 4.71 13.35
CA LYS A 115 -15.08 5.89 12.48
C LYS A 115 -14.29 5.77 11.18
N THR A 116 -13.83 4.56 10.83
CA THR A 116 -13.01 4.32 9.65
C THR A 116 -13.85 3.81 8.48
N ASP A 117 -13.39 4.07 7.27
CA ASP A 117 -13.94 3.47 6.05
C ASP A 117 -13.60 1.97 5.93
N SER A 118 -12.60 1.51 6.67
CA SER A 118 -12.11 0.13 6.60
C SER A 118 -13.05 -0.88 7.23
N GLU A 119 -13.79 -0.53 8.30
CA GLU A 119 -14.78 -1.43 8.91
C GLU A 119 -15.88 -1.82 7.93
N LEU A 120 -16.25 -0.89 7.03
CA LEU A 120 -17.19 -1.15 5.94
C LEU A 120 -16.76 -2.33 5.07
N ILE A 121 -15.47 -2.44 4.75
CA ILE A 121 -14.93 -3.53 3.93
C ILE A 121 -15.15 -4.88 4.62
N ALA A 122 -14.92 -4.95 5.94
CA ALA A 122 -15.15 -6.18 6.69
C ALA A 122 -16.63 -6.61 6.64
N HIS A 123 -17.55 -5.66 6.79
CA HIS A 123 -19.00 -5.93 6.72
C HIS A 123 -19.46 -6.33 5.32
N LEU A 124 -18.98 -5.66 4.27
CA LEU A 124 -19.28 -6.05 2.88
C LEU A 124 -18.74 -7.45 2.54
N LEU A 125 -17.53 -7.77 2.99
CA LEU A 125 -16.96 -9.11 2.79
C LEU A 125 -17.78 -10.17 3.52
N ASP A 126 -18.22 -9.91 4.75
CA ASP A 126 -19.09 -10.84 5.49
C ASP A 126 -20.43 -11.03 4.77
N TYR A 127 -21.03 -9.95 4.28
CA TYR A 127 -22.26 -10.01 3.49
C TYR A 127 -22.10 -10.88 2.24
N PHE A 128 -21.10 -10.61 1.40
CA PHE A 128 -20.84 -11.39 0.20
C PHE A 128 -20.37 -12.82 0.50
N LEU A 129 -19.68 -13.04 1.61
CA LEU A 129 -19.25 -14.36 2.02
C LEU A 129 -20.43 -15.26 2.41
N ASN A 130 -21.48 -14.68 3.00
CA ASN A 130 -22.72 -15.40 3.30
C ASN A 130 -23.47 -15.81 2.03
N GLU A 131 -23.38 -15.00 0.96
CA GLU A 131 -23.98 -15.32 -0.33
C GLU A 131 -23.17 -16.36 -1.13
N ASN A 132 -21.84 -16.27 -1.09
CA ASN A 132 -20.96 -17.01 -2.01
C ASN A 132 -20.23 -18.19 -1.37
N ASN A 133 -20.20 -18.32 -0.05
CA ASN A 133 -19.47 -19.35 0.71
C ASN A 133 -17.95 -19.46 0.38
N SER A 134 -17.35 -18.40 -0.15
CA SER A 134 -15.93 -18.35 -0.52
C SER A 134 -15.40 -16.92 -0.36
N LEU A 135 -14.36 -16.75 0.45
CA LEU A 135 -13.75 -15.41 0.65
C LEU A 135 -13.18 -14.84 -0.66
N LEU A 136 -12.65 -15.70 -1.54
CA LEU A 136 -12.20 -15.29 -2.88
C LEU A 136 -13.35 -14.69 -3.69
N LYS A 137 -14.48 -15.40 -3.78
CA LYS A 137 -15.66 -14.90 -4.53
C LYS A 137 -16.27 -13.68 -3.87
N ALA A 138 -16.27 -13.62 -2.54
CA ALA A 138 -16.70 -12.44 -1.80
C ALA A 138 -15.82 -11.22 -2.11
N MET A 139 -14.50 -11.41 -2.20
CA MET A 139 -13.57 -10.34 -2.57
C MET A 139 -13.75 -9.89 -4.03
N GLN A 140 -14.01 -10.82 -4.95
CA GLN A 140 -14.34 -10.50 -6.35
C GLN A 140 -15.63 -9.69 -6.46
N ALA A 141 -16.66 -10.03 -5.69
CA ALA A 141 -17.89 -9.25 -5.62
C ALA A 141 -17.67 -7.86 -4.99
N LEU A 142 -16.87 -7.80 -3.93
CA LEU A 142 -16.51 -6.56 -3.22
C LEU A 142 -15.83 -5.55 -4.15
N LYS A 143 -14.83 -5.96 -4.95
CA LYS A 143 -14.09 -5.06 -5.84
C LYS A 143 -15.00 -4.29 -6.81
N ASN A 144 -16.11 -4.91 -7.22
CA ASN A 144 -17.09 -4.30 -8.13
C ASN A 144 -18.00 -3.27 -7.45
N LYS A 145 -18.00 -3.23 -6.11
CA LYS A 145 -18.78 -2.28 -5.31
C LYS A 145 -17.94 -1.11 -4.79
N LEU A 146 -16.63 -1.29 -4.63
CA LEU A 146 -15.76 -0.28 -4.05
C LEU A 146 -15.30 0.74 -5.10
N GLU A 147 -15.40 2.01 -4.74
CA GLU A 147 -14.77 3.10 -5.48
C GLU A 147 -13.62 3.68 -4.66
N GLY A 148 -12.49 3.98 -5.31
CA GLY A 148 -11.33 4.57 -4.64
C GLY A 148 -10.03 3.82 -4.84
N ALA A 149 -9.05 4.09 -3.98
CA ALA A 149 -7.77 3.42 -3.97
C ALA A 149 -7.67 2.52 -2.74
N TYR A 150 -7.33 1.24 -2.93
CA TYR A 150 -7.23 0.29 -1.83
C TYR A 150 -6.22 -0.82 -2.09
N ALA A 151 -5.63 -1.31 -1.00
CA ALA A 151 -4.95 -2.58 -0.88
C ALA A 151 -5.52 -3.28 0.35
N ILE A 152 -6.12 -4.43 0.16
CA ILE A 152 -6.85 -5.18 1.19
C ILE A 152 -6.20 -6.54 1.35
N ALA A 153 -6.01 -6.98 2.60
CA ALA A 153 -5.77 -8.38 2.93
C ALA A 153 -6.83 -8.85 3.94
N ALA A 154 -7.43 -9.99 3.65
CA ALA A 154 -8.52 -10.55 4.43
C ALA A 154 -8.25 -12.01 4.80
N LEU A 155 -8.74 -12.42 5.98
CA LEU A 155 -8.83 -13.80 6.41
C LEU A 155 -10.27 -14.16 6.82
N ASP A 156 -10.65 -15.40 6.58
CA ASP A 156 -11.90 -16.00 7.08
C ASP A 156 -11.55 -16.96 8.21
N GLN A 157 -12.15 -16.80 9.40
CA GLN A 157 -11.95 -17.69 10.54
C GLN A 157 -12.14 -19.19 10.17
N LYS A 158 -12.96 -19.48 9.15
CA LYS A 158 -13.24 -20.85 8.71
C LYS A 158 -12.23 -21.40 7.68
N ASP A 159 -11.35 -20.55 7.13
CA ASP A 159 -10.28 -20.97 6.21
C ASP A 159 -8.91 -20.64 6.82
N PRO A 160 -8.34 -21.51 7.68
CA PRO A 160 -7.10 -21.23 8.40
C PRO A 160 -5.83 -21.36 7.55
N GLU A 161 -5.95 -21.69 6.27
CA GLU A 161 -4.80 -21.97 5.40
C GLU A 161 -4.56 -20.91 4.34
N SER A 162 -5.48 -19.96 4.17
CA SER A 162 -5.34 -18.97 3.10
C SER A 162 -5.64 -17.54 3.53
N LEU A 163 -5.10 -16.58 2.77
CA LEU A 163 -5.47 -15.18 2.77
C LEU A 163 -6.01 -14.81 1.40
N VAL A 164 -6.89 -13.83 1.36
CA VAL A 164 -7.37 -13.24 0.11
C VAL A 164 -7.00 -11.76 0.09
N LEU A 165 -6.44 -11.34 -1.03
CA LEU A 165 -5.91 -10.01 -1.28
C LEU A 165 -6.71 -9.35 -2.38
N ALA A 166 -6.82 -8.02 -2.33
CA ALA A 166 -7.31 -7.21 -3.45
C ALA A 166 -6.51 -5.92 -3.56
N ARG A 167 -6.27 -5.48 -4.79
CA ARG A 167 -5.54 -4.25 -5.07
C ARG A 167 -6.27 -3.39 -6.10
N ASN A 168 -6.34 -2.09 -5.82
CA ASN A 168 -6.67 -1.05 -6.78
C ASN A 168 -5.92 0.24 -6.44
N LYS A 169 -4.99 0.68 -7.28
CA LYS A 169 -4.17 1.90 -7.17
C LYS A 169 -3.22 1.96 -5.96
N SER A 170 -3.56 1.36 -4.82
CA SER A 170 -2.67 1.28 -3.65
C SER A 170 -1.64 0.14 -3.82
N PRO A 171 -0.38 0.31 -3.37
CA PRO A 171 0.64 -0.72 -3.56
C PRO A 171 0.33 -1.99 -2.76
N LEU A 172 0.45 -3.15 -3.41
CA LEU A 172 0.40 -4.47 -2.81
C LEU A 172 1.20 -5.45 -3.65
N ILE A 173 2.08 -6.19 -3.01
CA ILE A 173 2.93 -7.21 -3.63
C ILE A 173 2.80 -8.54 -2.90
N ILE A 174 3.09 -9.63 -3.61
CA ILE A 174 3.15 -10.97 -3.06
C ILE A 174 4.61 -11.44 -3.10
N GLY A 175 5.15 -11.83 -1.95
CA GLY A 175 6.47 -12.43 -1.84
C GLY A 175 6.36 -13.95 -1.88
N LEU A 176 7.17 -14.59 -2.74
CA LEU A 176 7.21 -16.04 -2.89
C LEU A 176 8.30 -16.64 -1.99
N GLY A 177 7.94 -17.59 -1.15
CA GLY A 177 8.84 -18.30 -0.26
C GLY A 177 8.85 -19.82 -0.49
N LYS A 178 9.67 -20.54 0.28
CA LYS A 178 9.71 -22.00 0.27
C LYS A 178 8.67 -22.57 1.22
N LYS A 179 7.52 -23.01 0.72
CA LYS A 179 6.36 -23.51 1.49
C LYS A 179 5.72 -22.43 2.39
N GLU A 180 5.81 -21.21 1.99
CA GLU A 180 5.21 -20.05 2.63
C GLU A 180 5.12 -18.93 1.61
N ASN A 181 4.08 -18.10 1.66
CA ASN A 181 3.93 -16.94 0.81
C ASN A 181 3.51 -15.77 1.67
N PHE A 182 3.82 -14.57 1.20
CA PHE A 182 3.70 -13.33 1.94
C PHE A 182 2.96 -12.28 1.12
N ALA A 183 2.36 -11.31 1.79
CA ALA A 183 1.86 -10.10 1.16
C ALA A 183 2.30 -8.87 1.95
N ALA A 184 2.66 -7.80 1.26
CA ALA A 184 3.03 -6.54 1.88
C ALA A 184 2.72 -5.35 0.95
N SER A 185 2.55 -4.18 1.54
CA SER A 185 2.48 -2.92 0.79
C SER A 185 3.84 -2.39 0.35
N ASP A 186 4.94 -2.99 0.85
CA ASP A 186 6.31 -2.57 0.57
C ASP A 186 7.25 -3.78 0.57
N PRO A 187 8.07 -3.99 -0.46
CA PRO A 187 9.05 -5.08 -0.50
C PRO A 187 10.06 -5.05 0.64
N LEU A 188 10.34 -3.88 1.23
CA LEU A 188 11.23 -3.74 2.41
C LEU A 188 10.75 -4.58 3.60
N ALA A 189 9.44 -4.73 3.81
CA ALA A 189 8.91 -5.58 4.87
C ALA A 189 9.35 -7.04 4.71
N LEU A 190 9.48 -7.50 3.47
CA LEU A 190 9.78 -8.89 3.12
C LEU A 190 11.24 -9.15 2.72
N ALA A 191 12.11 -8.14 2.74
CA ALA A 191 13.47 -8.19 2.21
C ALA A 191 14.36 -9.31 2.80
N GLU A 192 14.13 -9.71 4.05
CA GLU A 192 14.85 -10.82 4.70
C GLU A 192 14.21 -12.19 4.45
N LEU A 193 12.98 -12.22 3.95
CA LEU A 193 12.22 -13.45 3.76
C LEU A 193 12.33 -13.99 2.34
N THR A 194 12.27 -13.10 1.35
CA THR A 194 12.32 -13.47 -0.06
C THR A 194 12.89 -12.33 -0.90
N LYS A 195 13.42 -12.69 -2.07
CA LYS A 195 13.82 -11.77 -3.14
C LYS A 195 12.95 -11.93 -4.39
N SER A 196 11.99 -12.85 -4.35
CA SER A 196 11.11 -13.18 -5.46
C SER A 196 9.70 -12.64 -5.18
N PHE A 197 9.19 -11.83 -6.09
CA PHE A 197 7.92 -11.11 -5.91
C PHE A 197 7.03 -11.21 -7.14
N LEU A 198 5.72 -11.25 -6.90
CA LEU A 198 4.70 -11.00 -7.91
C LEU A 198 4.07 -9.61 -7.62
N ILE A 199 4.05 -8.77 -8.62
CA ILE A 199 3.40 -7.44 -8.52
C ILE A 199 1.95 -7.61 -8.96
N MET A 200 1.03 -7.29 -8.04
CA MET A 200 -0.39 -7.22 -8.37
C MET A 200 -0.69 -5.97 -9.21
N GLU A 201 -1.56 -6.10 -10.18
CA GLU A 201 -2.07 -4.99 -10.99
C GLU A 201 -3.39 -4.45 -10.42
N ASP A 202 -3.84 -3.30 -10.92
CA ASP A 202 -5.10 -2.70 -10.48
C ASP A 202 -6.29 -3.59 -10.89
N GLY A 203 -7.19 -3.87 -9.95
CA GLY A 203 -8.30 -4.79 -10.12
C GLY A 203 -7.98 -6.25 -9.80
N ASP A 204 -6.71 -6.58 -9.51
CA ASP A 204 -6.34 -7.95 -9.13
C ASP A 204 -6.93 -8.36 -7.78
N VAL A 205 -7.39 -9.61 -7.73
CA VAL A 205 -7.72 -10.35 -6.52
C VAL A 205 -6.85 -11.60 -6.46
N ALA A 206 -6.21 -11.85 -5.33
CA ALA A 206 -5.35 -13.03 -5.18
C ALA A 206 -5.77 -13.87 -3.98
N LYS A 207 -5.70 -15.19 -4.11
CA LYS A 207 -5.73 -16.14 -3.00
C LYS A 207 -4.33 -16.67 -2.79
N ILE A 208 -3.80 -16.52 -1.58
CA ILE A 208 -2.48 -17.03 -1.22
C ILE A 208 -2.59 -18.07 -0.11
N SER A 209 -1.87 -19.15 -0.26
CA SER A 209 -1.68 -20.22 0.73
C SER A 209 -0.20 -20.55 0.83
N PRO A 210 0.25 -21.36 1.80
CA PRO A 210 1.67 -21.74 1.89
C PRO A 210 2.23 -22.42 0.64
N GLN A 211 1.39 -23.07 -0.17
CA GLN A 211 1.81 -23.86 -1.33
C GLN A 211 1.49 -23.20 -2.66
N GLN A 212 0.53 -22.27 -2.69
CA GLN A 212 -0.04 -21.79 -3.95
C GLN A 212 -0.39 -20.30 -3.87
N VAL A 213 -0.19 -19.62 -4.99
CA VAL A 213 -0.68 -18.27 -5.27
C VAL A 213 -1.54 -18.34 -6.51
N GLU A 214 -2.78 -17.88 -6.42
CA GLU A 214 -3.71 -17.73 -7.53
C GLU A 214 -4.07 -16.26 -7.63
N ILE A 215 -3.85 -15.65 -8.79
CA ILE A 215 -4.20 -14.24 -9.06
C ILE A 215 -5.27 -14.20 -10.14
N TYR A 216 -6.29 -13.42 -9.93
CA TYR A 216 -7.39 -13.18 -10.85
C TYR A 216 -7.37 -11.70 -11.24
N ASP A 217 -7.50 -11.43 -12.53
CA ASP A 217 -7.50 -10.08 -13.09
C ASP A 217 -8.80 -9.31 -12.78
N ASP A 218 -8.92 -8.11 -13.31
CA ASP A 218 -10.10 -7.27 -13.16
C ASP A 218 -11.39 -7.93 -13.71
N GLN A 219 -11.26 -8.86 -14.64
CA GLN A 219 -12.37 -9.62 -15.24
C GLN A 219 -12.59 -10.99 -14.57
N ASP A 220 -11.96 -11.24 -13.43
CA ASP A 220 -11.99 -12.52 -12.69
C ASP A 220 -11.43 -13.74 -13.46
N ASN A 221 -10.60 -13.51 -14.48
CA ASN A 221 -9.86 -14.58 -15.13
C ASN A 221 -8.57 -14.87 -14.38
N LEU A 222 -8.18 -16.15 -14.35
CA LEU A 222 -6.89 -16.52 -13.78
C LEU A 222 -5.76 -15.85 -14.57
N ALA A 223 -4.99 -15.02 -13.89
CA ALA A 223 -3.91 -14.23 -14.47
C ALA A 223 -2.55 -14.78 -14.07
N ASN A 224 -1.62 -14.74 -15.01
CA ASN A 224 -0.22 -15.03 -14.74
C ASN A 224 0.54 -13.70 -14.64
N ARG A 225 1.07 -13.40 -13.44
CA ARG A 225 1.92 -12.22 -13.21
C ARG A 225 3.38 -12.62 -13.28
N GLU A 226 4.19 -11.75 -13.86
CA GLU A 226 5.63 -11.99 -14.00
C GLU A 226 6.31 -11.98 -12.63
N GLU A 227 7.14 -12.99 -12.40
CA GLU A 227 7.98 -13.07 -11.21
C GLU A 227 9.15 -12.09 -11.35
N MET A 228 9.25 -11.15 -10.42
CA MET A 228 10.29 -10.15 -10.38
C MET A 228 11.27 -10.44 -9.25
N PHE A 229 12.56 -10.46 -9.59
CA PHE A 229 13.60 -10.59 -8.60
C PHE A 229 14.07 -9.21 -8.13
N MET A 230 13.90 -8.90 -6.85
CA MET A 230 14.32 -7.65 -6.24
C MET A 230 15.30 -7.91 -5.10
N ASP A 231 16.50 -7.38 -5.22
CA ASP A 231 17.50 -7.39 -4.12
C ASP A 231 17.32 -6.13 -3.27
N VAL A 232 16.37 -6.21 -2.36
CA VAL A 232 16.02 -5.10 -1.47
C VAL A 232 16.98 -5.08 -0.28
N ASN A 233 17.66 -3.96 -0.06
CA ASN A 233 18.57 -3.82 1.08
C ASN A 233 17.76 -3.71 2.39
N ALA A 234 17.74 -4.78 3.18
CA ALA A 234 17.05 -4.84 4.47
C ALA A 234 17.57 -3.80 5.50
N GLU A 235 18.85 -3.37 5.38
CA GLU A 235 19.42 -2.36 6.26
C GLU A 235 18.78 -0.99 6.08
N ALA A 236 18.20 -0.72 4.90
CA ALA A 236 17.52 0.54 4.63
C ALA A 236 16.32 0.76 5.59
N SER A 237 15.66 -0.30 6.04
CA SER A 237 14.52 -0.24 6.94
C SER A 237 14.89 -0.08 8.42
N THR A 238 16.16 -0.19 8.79
CA THR A 238 16.61 -0.09 10.18
C THR A 238 17.17 1.30 10.51
N LYS A 239 17.10 1.72 11.77
CA LYS A 239 17.72 2.98 12.21
C LYS A 239 19.25 2.93 12.20
N GLY A 240 19.84 1.74 12.15
CA GLY A 240 21.25 1.58 12.31
C GLY A 240 21.76 2.18 13.64
N ASN A 241 22.79 3.00 13.57
CA ASN A 241 23.37 3.69 14.73
C ASN A 241 22.67 5.02 15.08
N PHE A 242 21.61 5.38 14.39
CA PHE A 242 20.91 6.65 14.60
C PHE A 242 19.75 6.53 15.61
N ARG A 243 19.52 7.59 16.34
CA ARG A 243 18.45 7.66 17.34
C ARG A 243 17.06 7.74 16.68
N HIS A 244 16.97 8.44 15.53
CA HIS A 244 15.75 8.71 14.78
C HIS A 244 15.94 8.40 13.30
N TYR A 245 14.89 7.94 12.61
CA TYR A 245 14.91 7.73 11.15
C TYR A 245 15.26 9.00 10.38
N MET A 246 14.65 10.13 10.74
CA MET A 246 14.96 11.42 10.11
C MET A 246 16.43 11.81 10.23
N GLU A 247 17.08 11.53 11.37
CA GLU A 247 18.52 11.75 11.56
C GLU A 247 19.33 10.88 10.59
N LYS A 248 18.99 9.58 10.48
CA LYS A 248 19.58 8.66 9.51
C LYS A 248 19.44 9.21 8.08
N GLU A 249 18.21 9.57 7.67
CA GLU A 249 17.92 10.09 6.34
C GLU A 249 18.72 11.37 6.01
N ILE A 250 18.91 12.27 6.98
CA ILE A 250 19.74 13.47 6.81
C ILE A 250 21.19 13.09 6.48
N PHE A 251 21.76 12.12 7.19
CA PHE A 251 23.13 11.68 6.95
C PHE A 251 23.29 10.79 5.71
N GLU A 252 22.22 10.13 5.26
CA GLU A 252 22.20 9.33 4.03
C GLU A 252 22.05 10.17 2.75
N GLN A 253 21.65 11.44 2.83
CA GLN A 253 21.43 12.30 1.66
C GLN A 253 22.58 12.30 0.64
N PRO A 254 23.86 12.39 1.01
CA PRO A 254 24.95 12.33 0.04
C PRO A 254 24.94 11.04 -0.79
N ASN A 255 24.76 9.90 -0.14
CA ASN A 255 24.69 8.61 -0.81
C ASN A 255 23.41 8.47 -1.65
N ALA A 256 22.28 8.94 -1.15
CA ALA A 256 21.02 8.94 -1.88
C ALA A 256 21.12 9.77 -3.17
N ILE A 257 21.77 10.92 -3.14
CA ILE A 257 22.05 11.75 -4.32
C ILE A 257 22.97 11.00 -5.29
N LEU A 258 24.06 10.42 -4.82
CA LEU A 258 24.98 9.66 -5.67
C LEU A 258 24.27 8.49 -6.35
N ASN A 259 23.50 7.70 -5.59
CA ASN A 259 22.74 6.56 -6.13
C ASN A 259 21.65 7.02 -7.13
N THR A 260 21.05 8.19 -6.89
CA THR A 260 20.07 8.76 -7.83
C THR A 260 20.70 9.20 -9.13
N LEU A 261 21.95 9.67 -9.10
CA LEU A 261 22.66 10.13 -10.28
C LEU A 261 23.41 9.01 -11.01
N ASP A 262 23.65 7.89 -10.34
CA ASP A 262 24.39 6.75 -10.90
C ASP A 262 23.67 6.19 -12.14
N GLY A 263 24.43 6.00 -13.21
CA GLY A 263 23.90 5.58 -14.51
C GLY A 263 23.01 6.61 -15.23
N ARG A 264 22.84 7.82 -14.67
CA ARG A 264 21.99 8.89 -15.25
C ARG A 264 22.80 10.07 -15.78
N ILE A 265 24.05 10.18 -15.35
CA ILE A 265 24.98 11.21 -15.84
C ILE A 265 26.13 10.50 -16.56
N GLY A 266 26.42 10.94 -17.77
CA GLY A 266 27.55 10.47 -18.58
C GLY A 266 28.45 11.65 -18.96
N GLY A 267 29.61 11.79 -18.29
CA GLY A 267 30.45 12.98 -18.44
C GLY A 267 29.77 14.20 -17.83
N ASP A 268 29.55 15.25 -18.63
CA ASP A 268 28.88 16.49 -18.22
C ASP A 268 27.40 16.52 -18.60
N ASP A 269 26.86 15.45 -19.20
CA ASP A 269 25.51 15.40 -19.74
C ASP A 269 24.62 14.38 -19.03
N VAL A 270 23.32 14.66 -19.01
CA VAL A 270 22.28 13.72 -18.56
C VAL A 270 21.97 12.76 -19.72
N LEU A 271 21.97 11.46 -19.44
CA LEU A 271 21.67 10.43 -20.43
C LEU A 271 20.17 10.38 -20.72
N ASN A 272 19.74 10.83 -21.90
CA ASN A 272 18.32 10.95 -22.24
C ASN A 272 17.56 9.60 -22.25
N ASN A 273 18.22 8.51 -22.62
CA ASN A 273 17.63 7.17 -22.71
C ASN A 273 17.22 6.56 -21.38
N ILE A 274 17.66 7.12 -20.24
CA ILE A 274 17.25 6.66 -18.91
C ILE A 274 15.77 6.93 -18.57
N PHE A 275 15.13 7.84 -19.30
CA PHE A 275 13.71 8.17 -19.12
C PHE A 275 12.79 7.33 -20.03
N GLY A 276 13.35 6.36 -20.75
CA GLY A 276 12.63 5.49 -21.68
C GLY A 276 12.81 5.90 -23.15
N GLU A 277 12.43 4.98 -24.03
CA GLU A 277 12.51 5.21 -25.48
C GLU A 277 11.59 6.35 -25.89
N GLY A 278 12.09 7.29 -26.72
CA GLY A 278 11.35 8.46 -27.17
C GLY A 278 11.28 9.64 -26.19
N SER A 279 11.89 9.54 -25.00
CA SER A 279 11.89 10.62 -24.02
C SER A 279 12.54 11.91 -24.51
N SER A 280 13.58 11.83 -25.35
CA SER A 280 14.22 13.01 -25.95
C SER A 280 13.23 13.84 -26.77
N ASP A 281 12.40 13.19 -27.59
CA ASP A 281 11.38 13.86 -28.41
C ASP A 281 10.32 14.57 -27.56
N VAL A 282 10.02 14.00 -26.37
CA VAL A 282 9.10 14.60 -25.40
C VAL A 282 9.74 15.83 -24.78
N PHE A 283 10.99 15.72 -24.31
CA PHE A 283 11.69 16.85 -23.66
C PHE A 283 11.89 18.05 -24.57
N GLU A 284 12.14 17.83 -25.86
CA GLU A 284 12.23 18.92 -26.84
C GLU A 284 10.92 19.70 -27.05
N LYS A 285 9.77 19.05 -26.75
CA LYS A 285 8.44 19.63 -26.94
C LYS A 285 7.81 20.19 -25.68
N VAL A 286 8.45 20.02 -24.52
CA VAL A 286 7.91 20.50 -23.24
C VAL A 286 7.81 22.02 -23.23
N LYS A 287 6.61 22.54 -23.02
CA LYS A 287 6.33 23.98 -22.92
C LYS A 287 6.05 24.41 -21.47
N ARG A 288 5.72 23.50 -20.58
CA ARG A 288 5.52 23.74 -19.16
C ARG A 288 5.73 22.48 -18.31
N VAL A 289 5.97 22.65 -17.03
CA VAL A 289 6.15 21.57 -16.07
C VAL A 289 5.09 21.68 -14.98
N GLN A 290 4.44 20.56 -14.66
CA GLN A 290 3.55 20.43 -13.52
C GLN A 290 4.17 19.47 -12.50
N ILE A 291 4.45 19.96 -11.29
CA ILE A 291 4.98 19.18 -10.17
C ILE A 291 3.84 18.86 -9.24
N VAL A 292 3.64 17.59 -8.94
CA VAL A 292 2.60 17.11 -8.03
C VAL A 292 3.23 16.25 -6.95
N ALA A 293 3.15 16.68 -5.69
CA ALA A 293 3.80 16.00 -4.58
C ALA A 293 3.10 16.29 -3.23
N CYS A 294 3.49 15.54 -2.19
CA CYS A 294 3.11 15.75 -0.79
C CYS A 294 4.34 15.72 0.12
N GLY A 295 4.21 16.22 1.35
CA GLY A 295 5.24 16.14 2.38
C GLY A 295 6.55 16.81 1.99
N THR A 296 7.67 16.17 2.30
CA THR A 296 9.01 16.71 2.00
C THR A 296 9.30 16.77 0.51
N ALA A 297 8.73 15.86 -0.30
CA ALA A 297 8.81 15.90 -1.75
C ALA A 297 8.17 17.19 -2.33
N LEU A 298 7.09 17.69 -1.71
CA LEU A 298 6.48 18.97 -2.07
C LEU A 298 7.47 20.14 -1.86
N HIS A 299 8.20 20.13 -0.76
CA HIS A 299 9.19 21.20 -0.47
C HIS A 299 10.36 21.16 -1.46
N ALA A 300 10.87 19.96 -1.78
CA ALA A 300 11.86 19.77 -2.83
C ALA A 300 11.33 20.24 -4.20
N GLY A 301 10.09 19.90 -4.52
CA GLY A 301 9.42 20.32 -5.73
C GLY A 301 9.27 21.84 -5.85
N ARG A 302 9.04 22.56 -4.74
CA ARG A 302 9.01 24.04 -4.74
C ARG A 302 10.35 24.65 -5.12
N VAL A 303 11.45 24.09 -4.62
CA VAL A 303 12.80 24.50 -5.02
C VAL A 303 13.03 24.19 -6.49
N ALA A 304 12.68 22.97 -6.93
CA ALA A 304 12.81 22.55 -8.32
C ALA A 304 11.99 23.43 -9.28
N ALA A 305 10.77 23.83 -8.91
CA ALA A 305 9.93 24.72 -9.73
C ALA A 305 10.60 26.06 -9.99
N ASN A 306 11.25 26.64 -8.96
CA ASN A 306 12.02 27.87 -9.14
C ASN A 306 13.22 27.68 -10.09
N TRP A 307 13.92 26.55 -9.98
CA TRP A 307 15.05 26.24 -10.85
C TRP A 307 14.60 25.98 -12.29
N PHE A 308 13.54 25.20 -12.50
CA PHE A 308 12.98 25.02 -13.84
C PHE A 308 12.64 26.34 -14.49
N SER A 309 11.93 27.22 -13.81
CA SER A 309 11.56 28.53 -14.34
C SER A 309 12.78 29.44 -14.58
N ALA A 310 13.76 29.45 -13.67
CA ALA A 310 14.92 30.33 -13.77
C ALA A 310 15.97 29.83 -14.80
N ILE A 311 16.18 28.50 -14.91
CA ILE A 311 17.26 27.94 -15.73
C ILE A 311 16.77 27.59 -17.12
N SER A 312 15.61 26.92 -17.23
CA SER A 312 15.08 26.48 -18.55
C SER A 312 14.09 27.45 -19.16
N GLY A 313 13.60 28.45 -18.40
CA GLY A 313 12.55 29.36 -18.85
C GLY A 313 11.17 28.71 -18.97
N LEU A 314 11.01 27.46 -18.55
CA LEU A 314 9.74 26.73 -18.64
C LEU A 314 8.80 27.18 -17.50
N PRO A 315 7.57 27.61 -17.81
CA PRO A 315 6.56 27.84 -16.79
C PRO A 315 6.36 26.57 -15.95
N THR A 316 6.51 26.69 -14.64
CA THR A 316 6.40 25.53 -13.75
C THR A 316 5.39 25.83 -12.66
N GLN A 317 4.40 24.95 -12.55
CA GLN A 317 3.36 24.98 -11.51
C GLN A 317 3.52 23.81 -10.55
N MET A 318 2.95 23.98 -9.36
CA MET A 318 3.06 22.99 -8.32
C MET A 318 1.75 22.88 -7.54
N ASP A 319 1.33 21.65 -7.33
CA ASP A 319 0.13 21.33 -6.57
C ASP A 319 0.40 20.23 -5.53
N TYR A 320 -0.41 20.24 -4.46
CA TYR A 320 -0.49 19.09 -3.56
C TYR A 320 -1.13 17.91 -4.28
N ALA A 321 -0.54 16.71 -4.16
CA ALA A 321 -1.03 15.52 -4.83
C ALA A 321 -2.46 15.17 -4.42
N SER A 322 -2.81 15.34 -3.14
CA SER A 322 -4.17 15.16 -2.63
C SER A 322 -5.17 16.10 -3.28
N GLU A 323 -4.81 17.38 -3.45
CA GLU A 323 -5.67 18.39 -4.04
C GLU A 323 -5.76 18.23 -5.56
N TYR A 324 -4.64 17.93 -6.21
CA TYR A 324 -4.57 17.76 -7.67
C TYR A 324 -5.52 16.66 -8.16
N ARG A 325 -5.63 15.57 -7.41
CA ARG A 325 -6.52 14.46 -7.71
C ARG A 325 -7.99 14.90 -7.82
N TYR A 326 -8.43 15.82 -6.94
CA TYR A 326 -9.83 16.25 -6.85
C TYR A 326 -10.16 17.52 -7.65
N LYS A 327 -9.14 18.28 -8.04
CA LYS A 327 -9.34 19.53 -8.80
C LYS A 327 -9.78 19.32 -10.24
N ASN A 328 -9.72 18.07 -10.75
CA ASN A 328 -9.95 17.76 -12.15
C ASN A 328 -9.24 18.76 -13.08
N PRO A 329 -7.89 18.86 -12.96
CA PRO A 329 -7.14 19.93 -13.59
C PRO A 329 -7.28 19.87 -15.12
N TYR A 330 -7.42 21.01 -15.73
CA TYR A 330 -7.39 21.10 -17.18
C TYR A 330 -5.95 20.83 -17.67
N ILE A 331 -5.74 19.64 -18.21
CA ILE A 331 -4.46 19.23 -18.79
C ILE A 331 -4.53 19.54 -20.28
N CYS A 332 -3.83 20.60 -20.70
CA CYS A 332 -3.72 20.94 -22.09
C CYS A 332 -2.77 19.95 -22.77
N LEU A 333 -3.31 19.00 -23.52
CA LEU A 333 -2.55 18.05 -24.33
C LEU A 333 -2.19 18.69 -25.65
N LEU A 334 -1.01 19.28 -25.74
CA LEU A 334 -0.53 20.03 -26.89
C LEU A 334 -0.10 19.17 -28.10
N TYR A 335 -0.27 17.87 -28.06
CA TYR A 335 0.26 17.02 -29.16
C TYR A 335 -0.79 16.44 -30.09
N THR A 336 -2.01 16.89 -30.08
CA THR A 336 -3.03 16.18 -30.88
C THR A 336 -3.64 16.93 -32.02
N SER A 337 -3.52 18.25 -32.15
CA SER A 337 -3.87 18.99 -33.36
C SER A 337 -3.58 20.49 -33.28
N ASP A 338 -3.44 21.16 -34.40
CA ASP A 338 -3.29 22.61 -34.53
C ASP A 338 -4.48 23.41 -33.96
N ALA A 339 -5.65 22.77 -33.83
CA ALA A 339 -6.86 23.37 -33.26
C ALA A 339 -6.82 23.51 -31.70
N ALA A 340 -5.86 22.88 -31.03
CA ALA A 340 -5.71 22.99 -29.57
C ALA A 340 -4.92 24.22 -29.13
N ASP A 341 -4.19 24.86 -30.01
CA ASP A 341 -3.37 26.04 -29.72
C ASP A 341 -4.21 27.28 -29.40
N GLU A 342 -5.42 27.41 -29.99
CA GLU A 342 -6.29 28.58 -29.77
C GLU A 342 -7.10 28.52 -28.44
N SER A 343 -7.26 27.35 -27.87
CA SER A 343 -8.07 27.16 -26.65
C SER A 343 -7.29 27.27 -25.33
N CYS A 344 -5.96 27.42 -25.41
CA CYS A 344 -5.07 27.49 -24.24
C CYS A 344 -4.44 28.88 -24.02
N SER A 345 -4.88 29.93 -24.74
CA SER A 345 -4.44 31.32 -24.57
C SER A 345 -5.23 32.07 -23.48
#